data_3446c43bf5acdf0d2ad7edbd7c19ac25
#
_entry.id   3446c43bf5acdf0d2ad7edbd7c19ac25
#
_cell.length_a   1.000
_cell.length_b   1.000
_cell.length_c   1.000
_cell.angle_alpha   90.00
_cell.angle_beta   90.00
_cell.angle_gamma   90.00
#
_symmetry.space_group_name_H-M   'P 1'
#
loop_
_entity.id
_entity.type
_entity.pdbx_description
1 polymer ?
#
loop_
_entity_poly.entity_id
_entity_poly.type
_entity_poly.pdbx_seq_one_letter_code
_entity_poly.pdbx_strand_id
1 'polypeptide(L)'
;MNYQPSITKGNKTMPAESAGGIAALVKLYGLKAALGMMGTALLYMVLPPRNADGSFNELEFAGRLACAGVFSCVFGDPVFALLVQHWPAIATAIGSKPVDLMVGAPAWWITRAVALWFQRRSDKDIVELAKDVKGSP
;
A
#
# COMPACT_ATOMS: atom_id res chain seq x y z
N MET A 1 3.92 -52.32 -34.91
CA MET A 1 2.83 -51.61 -34.21
C MET A 1 3.44 -50.49 -33.37
N ASN A 2 3.48 -49.26 -33.90
CA ASN A 2 4.02 -48.10 -33.20
C ASN A 2 2.88 -47.31 -32.57
N TYR A 3 2.82 -47.29 -31.25
CA TYR A 3 1.88 -46.49 -30.47
C TYR A 3 2.51 -45.13 -30.21
N GLN A 4 2.00 -44.07 -30.84
CA GLN A 4 2.33 -42.69 -30.49
C GLN A 4 1.27 -42.16 -29.52
N PRO A 5 1.63 -41.67 -28.31
CA PRO A 5 0.70 -40.97 -27.46
C PRO A 5 0.57 -39.52 -27.95
N SER A 6 -0.64 -39.14 -28.36
CA SER A 6 -1.01 -37.75 -28.68
C SER A 6 -1.09 -36.94 -27.40
N ILE A 7 -0.12 -36.05 -27.18
CA ILE A 7 -0.15 -35.04 -26.10
C ILE A 7 -1.12 -33.93 -26.54
N THR A 8 -2.35 -34.02 -26.07
CA THR A 8 -3.33 -32.94 -26.20
C THR A 8 -2.92 -31.81 -25.23
N LYS A 9 -2.26 -30.76 -25.73
CA LYS A 9 -2.07 -29.51 -25.01
C LYS A 9 -3.44 -28.89 -24.76
N GLY A 10 -3.98 -29.10 -23.57
CA GLY A 10 -5.16 -28.41 -23.08
C GLY A 10 -4.86 -26.93 -22.93
N ASN A 11 -5.20 -26.15 -23.95
CA ASN A 11 -5.18 -24.69 -23.90
C ASN A 11 -6.33 -24.26 -22.96
N LYS A 12 -6.03 -24.07 -21.67
CA LYS A 12 -6.96 -23.49 -20.70
C LYS A 12 -7.12 -22.01 -21.05
N THR A 13 -7.99 -21.71 -22.02
CA THR A 13 -8.48 -20.35 -22.23
C THR A 13 -9.27 -19.94 -21.00
N MET A 14 -8.76 -18.96 -20.25
CA MET A 14 -9.53 -18.32 -19.17
C MET A 14 -10.85 -17.78 -19.75
N PRO A 15 -12.00 -18.01 -19.08
CA PRO A 15 -13.25 -17.47 -19.55
C PRO A 15 -13.19 -15.94 -19.62
N ALA A 16 -13.73 -15.36 -20.70
CA ALA A 16 -13.67 -13.93 -21.00
C ALA A 16 -14.25 -13.04 -19.89
N GLU A 17 -15.20 -13.56 -19.10
CA GLU A 17 -15.78 -12.87 -17.94
C GLU A 17 -14.75 -12.59 -16.81
N SER A 18 -13.83 -13.52 -16.56
CA SER A 18 -12.79 -13.32 -15.54
C SER A 18 -11.76 -12.27 -15.96
N ALA A 19 -11.46 -12.16 -17.25
CA ALA A 19 -10.56 -11.15 -17.79
C ALA A 19 -11.13 -9.73 -17.65
N GLY A 20 -12.44 -9.55 -17.85
CA GLY A 20 -13.12 -8.24 -17.67
C GLY A 20 -13.11 -7.77 -16.21
N GLY A 21 -13.35 -8.67 -15.26
CA GLY A 21 -13.30 -8.38 -13.83
C GLY A 21 -11.90 -7.98 -13.34
N ILE A 22 -10.88 -8.73 -13.77
CA ILE A 22 -9.48 -8.41 -13.43
C ILE A 22 -9.06 -7.06 -14.02
N ALA A 23 -9.39 -6.77 -15.27
CA ALA A 23 -9.09 -5.49 -15.91
C ALA A 23 -9.75 -4.31 -15.18
N ALA A 24 -11.00 -4.45 -14.73
CA ALA A 24 -11.69 -3.43 -13.93
C ALA A 24 -11.02 -3.21 -12.57
N LEU A 25 -10.63 -4.28 -11.89
CA LEU A 25 -9.90 -4.18 -10.61
C LEU A 25 -8.53 -3.52 -10.80
N VAL A 26 -7.77 -3.92 -11.80
CA VAL A 26 -6.46 -3.30 -12.12
C VAL A 26 -6.62 -1.82 -12.43
N LYS A 27 -7.67 -1.44 -13.16
CA LYS A 27 -7.94 -0.03 -13.48
C LYS A 27 -8.27 0.79 -12.22
N LEU A 28 -9.10 0.24 -11.32
CA LEU A 28 -9.52 0.94 -10.09
C LEU A 28 -8.39 1.06 -9.08
N TYR A 29 -7.78 -0.07 -8.72
CA TYR A 29 -6.70 -0.09 -7.73
C TYR A 29 -5.40 0.49 -8.29
N GLY A 30 -5.13 0.32 -9.58
CA GLY A 30 -3.97 0.90 -10.23
C GLY A 30 -3.98 2.42 -10.19
N LEU A 31 -5.14 3.07 -10.38
CA LEU A 31 -5.27 4.52 -10.26
C LEU A 31 -5.02 4.99 -8.82
N LYS A 32 -5.59 4.31 -7.83
CA LYS A 32 -5.37 4.63 -6.41
C LYS A 32 -3.92 4.48 -6.00
N ALA A 33 -3.28 3.37 -6.40
CA ALA A 33 -1.87 3.14 -6.17
C ALA A 33 -1.01 4.24 -6.81
N ALA A 34 -1.30 4.61 -8.06
CA ALA A 34 -0.58 5.67 -8.77
C ALA A 34 -0.73 7.03 -8.08
N LEU A 35 -1.92 7.38 -7.59
CA LEU A 35 -2.14 8.61 -6.82
C LEU A 35 -1.37 8.60 -5.50
N GLY A 36 -1.37 7.49 -4.77
CA GLY A 36 -0.58 7.35 -3.54
C GLY A 36 0.92 7.46 -3.78
N MET A 37 1.45 6.81 -4.82
CA MET A 37 2.84 6.93 -5.25
C MET A 37 3.20 8.35 -5.65
N MET A 38 2.31 9.05 -6.36
CA MET A 38 2.52 10.45 -6.76
C MET A 38 2.60 11.38 -5.54
N GLY A 39 1.74 11.17 -4.52
CA GLY A 39 1.81 11.91 -3.25
C GLY A 39 3.16 11.75 -2.55
N THR A 40 3.68 10.53 -2.51
CA THR A 40 5.02 10.26 -1.97
C THR A 40 6.12 10.86 -2.83
N ALA A 41 6.03 10.78 -4.16
CA ALA A 41 7.02 11.38 -5.06
C ALA A 41 7.12 12.90 -4.88
N LEU A 42 5.98 13.60 -4.74
CA LEU A 42 5.95 15.04 -4.45
C LEU A 42 6.62 15.38 -3.12
N LEU A 43 6.37 14.57 -2.07
CA LEU A 43 7.02 14.76 -0.78
C LEU A 43 8.55 14.60 -0.89
N TYR A 44 9.03 13.68 -1.75
CA TYR A 44 10.47 13.45 -1.94
C TYR A 44 11.15 14.44 -2.86
N MET A 45 10.45 15.27 -3.59
CA MET A 45 11.06 16.46 -4.20
C MET A 45 11.58 17.43 -3.14
N VAL A 46 10.95 17.45 -1.97
CA VAL A 46 11.35 18.30 -0.84
C VAL A 46 12.32 17.58 0.10
N LEU A 47 12.13 16.29 0.34
CA LEU A 47 12.88 15.48 1.29
C LEU A 47 13.43 14.20 0.62
N PRO A 48 14.45 14.32 -0.26
CA PRO A 48 15.00 13.17 -0.96
C PRO A 48 15.66 12.17 -0.01
N PRO A 49 15.45 10.85 -0.22
CA PRO A 49 16.13 9.81 0.55
C PRO A 49 17.63 9.82 0.18
N ARG A 50 18.49 10.00 1.18
CA ARG A 50 19.93 10.01 1.00
C ARG A 50 20.59 8.95 1.85
N ASN A 51 21.59 8.28 1.30
CA ASN A 51 22.50 7.42 2.03
C ASN A 51 23.42 8.25 2.95
N ALA A 52 24.14 7.56 3.84
CA ALA A 52 25.11 8.22 4.72
C ALA A 52 26.25 8.95 3.95
N ASP A 53 26.53 8.54 2.72
CA ASP A 53 27.50 9.16 1.80
C ASP A 53 26.92 10.34 0.99
N GLY A 54 25.63 10.66 1.20
CA GLY A 54 24.92 11.73 0.48
C GLY A 54 24.36 11.33 -0.88
N SER A 55 24.62 10.11 -1.36
CA SER A 55 24.05 9.58 -2.61
C SER A 55 22.55 9.30 -2.50
N PHE A 56 21.85 9.30 -3.64
CA PHE A 56 20.42 8.96 -3.68
C PHE A 56 20.20 7.46 -3.43
N ASN A 57 19.27 7.11 -2.55
CA ASN A 57 18.94 5.73 -2.23
C ASN A 57 17.73 5.24 -3.06
N GLU A 58 18.01 4.63 -4.22
CA GLU A 58 16.97 4.16 -5.14
C GLU A 58 16.09 3.05 -4.55
N LEU A 59 16.70 2.13 -3.79
CA LEU A 59 15.97 1.01 -3.17
C LEU A 59 15.01 1.49 -2.10
N GLU A 60 15.47 2.43 -1.27
CA GLU A 60 14.62 3.05 -0.26
C GLU A 60 13.49 3.85 -0.91
N PHE A 61 13.78 4.57 -1.98
CA PHE A 61 12.78 5.32 -2.74
C PHE A 61 11.71 4.40 -3.34
N ALA A 62 12.12 3.30 -3.99
CA ALA A 62 11.21 2.31 -4.55
C ALA A 62 10.32 1.65 -3.46
N GLY A 63 10.92 1.30 -2.32
CA GLY A 63 10.18 0.75 -1.17
C GLY A 63 9.13 1.73 -0.63
N ARG A 64 9.46 3.00 -0.57
CA ARG A 64 8.55 4.06 -0.13
C ARG A 64 7.39 4.25 -1.09
N LEU A 65 7.65 4.24 -2.41
CA LEU A 65 6.60 4.31 -3.42
C LEU A 65 5.65 3.11 -3.35
N ALA A 66 6.19 1.90 -3.20
CA ALA A 66 5.39 0.69 -3.04
C ALA A 66 4.49 0.75 -1.81
N CYS A 67 5.03 1.15 -0.65
CA CYS A 67 4.23 1.37 0.57
C CYS A 67 3.11 2.38 0.35
N ALA A 68 3.39 3.50 -0.30
CA ALA A 68 2.40 4.54 -0.57
C ALA A 68 1.26 4.04 -1.47
N GLY A 69 1.60 3.28 -2.50
CA GLY A 69 0.60 2.66 -3.38
C GLY A 69 -0.32 1.70 -2.63
N VAL A 70 0.24 0.83 -1.79
CA VAL A 70 -0.54 -0.12 -0.97
C VAL A 70 -1.41 0.63 0.04
N PHE A 71 -0.86 1.61 0.75
CA PHE A 71 -1.61 2.41 1.73
C PHE A 71 -2.79 3.14 1.10
N SER A 72 -2.60 3.75 -0.06
CA SER A 72 -3.67 4.43 -0.79
C SER A 72 -4.79 3.45 -1.18
N CYS A 73 -4.45 2.25 -1.64
CA CYS A 73 -5.44 1.23 -1.98
C CYS A 73 -6.25 0.75 -0.77
N VAL A 74 -5.62 0.61 0.39
CA VAL A 74 -6.25 0.04 1.59
C VAL A 74 -6.97 1.10 2.40
N PHE A 75 -6.37 2.27 2.58
CA PHE A 75 -6.84 3.31 3.50
C PHE A 75 -7.52 4.50 2.81
N GLY A 76 -7.38 4.66 1.49
CA GLY A 76 -7.99 5.77 0.76
C GLY A 76 -9.50 5.86 0.97
N ASP A 77 -10.24 4.77 0.73
CA ASP A 77 -11.70 4.73 0.90
C ASP A 77 -12.15 4.89 2.37
N PRO A 78 -11.58 4.19 3.36
CA PRO A 78 -11.91 4.39 4.75
C PRO A 78 -11.68 5.84 5.23
N VAL A 79 -10.57 6.44 4.85
CA VAL A 79 -10.26 7.84 5.22
C VAL A 79 -11.24 8.80 4.55
N PHE A 80 -11.56 8.59 3.28
CA PHE A 80 -12.56 9.40 2.59
C PHE A 80 -13.95 9.25 3.23
N ALA A 81 -14.36 8.05 3.61
CA ALA A 81 -15.63 7.81 4.32
C ALA A 81 -15.68 8.55 5.66
N LEU A 82 -14.61 8.53 6.45
CA LEU A 82 -14.49 9.31 7.67
C LEU A 82 -14.59 10.82 7.41
N LEU A 83 -13.97 11.30 6.33
CA LEU A 83 -14.04 12.71 5.94
C LEU A 83 -15.47 13.12 5.59
N VAL A 84 -16.20 12.28 4.83
CA VAL A 84 -17.60 12.49 4.49
C VAL A 84 -18.47 12.56 5.76
N GLN A 85 -18.20 11.69 6.72
CA GLN A 85 -18.97 11.60 7.96
C GLN A 85 -18.77 12.84 8.85
N HIS A 86 -17.55 13.35 8.98
CA HIS A 86 -17.23 14.43 9.93
C HIS A 86 -17.21 15.82 9.28
N TRP A 87 -16.86 15.90 7.99
CA TRP A 87 -16.74 17.17 7.25
C TRP A 87 -17.31 17.05 5.83
N PRO A 88 -18.63 16.87 5.67
CA PRO A 88 -19.25 16.61 4.36
C PRO A 88 -18.99 17.72 3.34
N ALA A 89 -18.95 18.99 3.76
CA ALA A 89 -18.67 20.11 2.88
C ALA A 89 -17.25 20.05 2.28
N ILE A 90 -16.26 19.67 3.09
CA ILE A 90 -14.88 19.51 2.66
C ILE A 90 -14.74 18.29 1.75
N ALA A 91 -15.37 17.17 2.12
CA ALA A 91 -15.34 15.95 1.32
C ALA A 91 -15.93 16.16 -0.08
N THR A 92 -17.03 16.90 -0.19
CA THR A 92 -17.68 17.24 -1.46
C THR A 92 -16.78 18.15 -2.33
N ALA A 93 -16.09 19.10 -1.71
CA ALA A 93 -15.22 20.04 -2.42
C ALA A 93 -13.92 19.36 -2.93
N ILE A 94 -13.33 18.46 -2.13
CA ILE A 94 -12.05 17.82 -2.43
C ILE A 94 -12.23 16.59 -3.33
N GLY A 95 -13.24 15.75 -3.04
CA GLY A 95 -13.42 14.44 -3.69
C GLY A 95 -12.45 13.37 -3.18
N SER A 96 -12.57 12.14 -3.71
CA SER A 96 -11.78 11.00 -3.23
C SER A 96 -10.32 10.98 -3.71
N LYS A 97 -10.05 11.44 -4.94
CA LYS A 97 -8.71 11.35 -5.54
C LYS A 97 -7.60 12.10 -4.77
N PRO A 98 -7.80 13.36 -4.34
CA PRO A 98 -6.82 14.03 -3.49
C PRO A 98 -6.61 13.35 -2.13
N VAL A 99 -7.61 12.67 -1.60
CA VAL A 99 -7.47 11.89 -0.36
C VAL A 99 -6.54 10.70 -0.55
N ASP A 100 -6.66 9.97 -1.67
CA ASP A 100 -5.74 8.89 -2.01
C ASP A 100 -4.27 9.37 -2.09
N LEU A 101 -4.05 10.55 -2.66
CA LEU A 101 -2.73 11.18 -2.72
C LEU A 101 -2.21 11.56 -1.33
N MET A 102 -3.05 12.15 -0.48
CA MET A 102 -2.68 12.56 0.88
C MET A 102 -2.42 11.37 1.80
N VAL A 103 -3.16 10.28 1.66
CA VAL A 103 -2.98 9.05 2.44
C VAL A 103 -1.67 8.33 2.07
N GLY A 104 -1.28 8.36 0.81
CA GLY A 104 -0.02 7.76 0.35
C GLY A 104 1.22 8.49 0.86
N ALA A 105 1.17 9.81 1.00
CA ALA A 105 2.33 10.61 1.38
C ALA A 105 2.99 10.20 2.72
N PRO A 106 2.27 10.03 3.85
CA PRO A 106 2.85 9.65 5.14
C PRO A 106 3.05 8.13 5.31
N ALA A 107 2.63 7.30 4.34
CA ALA A 107 2.60 5.84 4.47
C ALA A 107 3.91 5.23 4.95
N TRP A 108 5.05 5.68 4.40
CA TRP A 108 6.36 5.19 4.79
C TRP A 108 6.71 5.50 6.26
N TRP A 109 6.39 6.71 6.71
CA TRP A 109 6.69 7.11 8.09
C TRP A 109 5.91 6.27 9.08
N ILE A 110 4.64 6.00 8.78
CA ILE A 110 3.77 5.13 9.58
C ILE A 110 4.30 3.71 9.57
N THR A 111 4.60 3.14 8.39
CA THR A 111 5.15 1.79 8.26
C THR A 111 6.47 1.63 9.00
N ARG A 112 7.37 2.62 8.87
CA ARG A 112 8.65 2.62 9.59
C ARG A 112 8.47 2.72 11.10
N ALA A 113 7.56 3.57 11.57
CA ALA A 113 7.27 3.70 13.00
C ALA A 113 6.75 2.39 13.59
N VAL A 114 5.82 1.73 12.87
CA VAL A 114 5.28 0.41 13.25
C VAL A 114 6.37 -0.65 13.25
N ALA A 115 7.20 -0.71 12.21
CA ALA A 115 8.30 -1.68 12.13
C ALA A 115 9.32 -1.50 13.27
N LEU A 116 9.71 -0.26 13.58
CA LEU A 116 10.61 0.04 14.70
C LEU A 116 9.98 -0.30 16.05
N TRP A 117 8.68 -0.08 16.19
CA TRP A 117 7.95 -0.45 17.40
C TRP A 117 7.95 -1.98 17.60
N PHE A 118 7.69 -2.76 16.55
CA PHE A 118 7.79 -4.22 16.60
C PHE A 118 9.21 -4.67 16.86
N GLN A 119 10.21 -4.11 16.19
CA GLN A 119 11.62 -4.46 16.39
C GLN A 119 12.08 -4.24 17.84
N ARG A 120 11.68 -3.14 18.46
CA ARG A 120 11.99 -2.87 19.88
C ARG A 120 11.32 -3.85 20.85
N ARG A 121 10.25 -4.52 20.41
CA ARG A 121 9.50 -5.49 21.22
C ARG A 121 9.77 -6.94 20.85
N SER A 122 10.47 -7.21 19.76
CA SER A 122 10.77 -8.58 19.31
C SER A 122 11.62 -9.37 20.31
N ASP A 123 12.40 -8.66 21.13
CA ASP A 123 13.23 -9.28 22.18
C ASP A 123 12.47 -9.54 23.50
N LYS A 124 11.23 -9.08 23.61
CA LYS A 124 10.37 -9.31 24.77
C LYS A 124 9.51 -10.55 24.55
N ASP A 125 9.57 -11.48 25.49
CA ASP A 125 8.73 -12.67 25.46
C ASP A 125 7.23 -12.28 25.49
N ILE A 126 6.38 -13.01 24.77
CA ILE A 126 4.93 -12.73 24.64
C ILE A 126 4.26 -12.60 26.01
N VAL A 127 4.77 -13.37 27.00
CA VAL A 127 4.29 -13.35 28.40
C VAL A 127 4.59 -11.99 29.07
N GLU A 128 5.74 -11.39 28.77
CA GLU A 128 6.15 -10.10 29.33
C GLU A 128 5.35 -8.93 28.70
N LEU A 129 5.07 -9.04 27.40
CA LEU A 129 4.16 -8.12 26.67
C LEU A 129 2.74 -8.14 27.25
N ALA A 130 2.23 -9.34 27.59
CA ALA A 130 0.89 -9.48 28.17
C ALA A 130 0.83 -8.88 29.60
N LYS A 131 1.92 -8.93 30.36
CA LYS A 131 2.02 -8.29 31.67
C LYS A 131 2.09 -6.77 31.59
N ASP A 132 2.83 -6.22 30.62
CA ASP A 132 2.94 -4.77 30.40
C ASP A 132 1.57 -4.16 30.04
N VAL A 133 0.76 -4.85 29.24
CA VAL A 133 -0.60 -4.40 28.87
C VAL A 133 -1.57 -4.49 30.06
N LYS A 134 -1.41 -5.50 30.93
CA LYS A 134 -2.29 -5.73 32.07
C LYS A 134 -1.90 -4.88 33.30
N GLY A 135 -0.67 -4.39 33.37
CA GLY A 135 -0.13 -3.59 34.47
C GLY A 135 -0.14 -2.08 34.26
N SER A 136 -0.69 -1.58 33.12
CA SER A 136 -0.85 -0.15 32.88
C SER A 136 -2.15 0.33 33.55
N PRO A 137 -2.10 1.19 34.61
CA PRO A 137 -3.28 1.72 35.29
C PRO A 137 -4.07 2.69 34.41
#